data_0b2495c77cfb94822fd0a19b2877ce33
#
_entry.id   0b2495c77cfb94822fd0a19b2877ce33
#
_cell.length_a   1.000
_cell.length_b   1.000
_cell.length_c   1.000
_cell.angle_alpha   90.00
_cell.angle_beta   90.00
_cell.angle_gamma   90.00
#
_symmetry.space_group_name_H-M   'P 1'
#
loop_
_entity.id
_entity.type
_entity.pdbx_description
1 polymer ?
#
loop_
_entity_poly.entity_id
_entity_poly.type
_entity_poly.pdbx_seq_one_letter_code
_entity_poly.pdbx_strand_id
1 'polypeptide(L)'
;SIKQITYITEMTLIVGVFMATIGTFLGGVWANESWGRYWGWDPKETWALVIVMYYAMLLHLRLIPGASSKYLFNLLAVLGIGVVIMTYFGVNYYLSGLHSYAAGDSMPFPTSLTYLIVIVVVTAIAAYFKNWFNKKIS
;
A
#
# COMPACT_ATOMS: atom_id res chain seq x y z
N SER A 1 13.17 -18.04 8.88
CA SER A 1 14.31 -17.16 8.51
C SER A 1 13.81 -15.95 7.72
N ILE A 2 14.60 -14.85 7.67
CA ILE A 2 14.24 -13.64 6.91
C ILE A 2 13.98 -13.97 5.43
N LYS A 3 14.74 -14.90 4.85
CA LYS A 3 14.54 -15.36 3.46
C LYS A 3 13.14 -15.94 3.23
N GLN A 4 12.66 -16.77 4.15
CA GLN A 4 11.33 -17.39 4.06
C GLN A 4 10.22 -16.34 4.18
N ILE A 5 10.34 -15.41 5.12
CA ILE A 5 9.37 -14.32 5.30
C ILE A 5 9.33 -13.45 4.03
N THR A 6 10.49 -13.03 3.50
CA THR A 6 10.55 -12.24 2.27
C THR A 6 9.89 -12.97 1.09
N TYR A 7 10.14 -14.27 0.95
CA TYR A 7 9.53 -15.08 -0.11
C TYR A 7 8.00 -15.19 0.05
N ILE A 8 7.52 -15.44 1.27
CA ILE A 8 6.08 -15.47 1.56
C ILE A 8 5.44 -14.11 1.25
N THR A 9 6.08 -13.01 1.66
CA THR A 9 5.61 -11.65 1.36
C THR A 9 5.53 -11.43 -0.15
N GLU A 10 6.56 -11.82 -0.91
CA GLU A 10 6.57 -11.68 -2.38
C GLU A 10 5.41 -12.45 -3.03
N MET A 11 5.21 -13.71 -2.64
CA MET A 11 4.11 -14.54 -3.17
C MET A 11 2.74 -13.95 -2.83
N THR A 12 2.55 -13.49 -1.60
CA THR A 12 1.31 -12.85 -1.16
C THR A 12 1.04 -11.56 -1.92
N LEU A 13 2.07 -10.75 -2.16
CA LEU A 13 1.95 -9.51 -2.93
C LEU A 13 1.61 -9.75 -4.40
N ILE A 14 2.16 -10.81 -5.03
CA ILE A 14 1.80 -11.17 -6.41
C ILE A 14 0.29 -11.46 -6.50
N VAL A 15 -0.22 -12.29 -5.59
CA VAL A 15 -1.66 -12.58 -5.55
C VAL A 15 -2.47 -11.32 -5.26
N GLY A 16 -2.02 -10.49 -4.30
CA GLY A 16 -2.68 -9.24 -3.93
C GLY A 16 -2.77 -8.24 -5.08
N VAL A 17 -1.68 -8.02 -5.81
CA VAL A 17 -1.66 -7.12 -7.00
C VAL A 17 -2.56 -7.65 -8.11
N PHE A 18 -2.53 -8.95 -8.36
CA PHE A 18 -3.40 -9.58 -9.35
C PHE A 18 -4.89 -9.37 -9.00
N MET A 19 -5.27 -9.63 -7.76
CA MET A 19 -6.64 -9.44 -7.28
C MET A 19 -7.05 -7.96 -7.27
N ALA A 20 -6.16 -7.06 -6.86
CA ALA A 20 -6.41 -5.61 -6.89
C ALA A 20 -6.62 -5.10 -8.32
N THR A 21 -5.85 -5.60 -9.28
CA THR A 21 -5.99 -5.26 -10.70
C THR A 21 -7.35 -5.72 -11.23
N ILE A 22 -7.72 -6.98 -11.00
CA ILE A 22 -9.04 -7.50 -11.39
C ILE A 22 -10.15 -6.68 -10.73
N GLY A 23 -10.05 -6.39 -9.42
CA GLY A 23 -11.03 -5.60 -8.69
C GLY A 23 -11.18 -4.19 -9.26
N THR A 24 -10.08 -3.56 -9.67
CA THR A 24 -10.10 -2.24 -10.31
C THR A 24 -10.83 -2.28 -11.66
N PHE A 25 -10.58 -3.31 -12.49
CA PHE A 25 -11.30 -3.50 -13.75
C PHE A 25 -12.80 -3.74 -13.54
N LEU A 26 -13.15 -4.63 -12.63
CA LEU A 26 -14.57 -4.90 -12.30
C LEU A 26 -15.26 -3.67 -11.74
N GLY A 27 -14.56 -2.88 -10.92
CA GLY A 27 -15.04 -1.60 -10.43
C GLY A 27 -15.30 -0.60 -11.55
N GLY A 28 -14.45 -0.57 -12.57
CA GLY A 28 -14.65 0.24 -13.78
C GLY A 28 -15.88 -0.20 -14.58
N VAL A 29 -16.12 -1.50 -14.73
CA VAL A 29 -17.36 -2.01 -15.37
C VAL A 29 -18.58 -1.57 -14.60
N TRP A 30 -18.57 -1.73 -13.28
CA TRP A 30 -19.65 -1.26 -12.42
C TRP A 30 -19.88 0.27 -12.53
N ALA A 31 -18.79 1.05 -12.59
CA ALA A 31 -18.86 2.50 -12.75
C ALA A 31 -19.50 2.90 -14.08
N ASN A 32 -19.23 2.15 -15.16
CA ASN A 32 -19.86 2.37 -16.44
C ASN A 32 -21.38 2.12 -16.39
N GLU A 33 -21.81 1.04 -15.74
CA GLU A 33 -23.23 0.75 -15.57
C GLU A 33 -23.94 1.78 -14.69
N SER A 34 -23.27 2.28 -13.64
CA SER A 34 -23.87 3.18 -12.67
C SER A 34 -23.81 4.66 -13.10
N TRP A 35 -22.75 5.08 -13.80
CA TRP A 35 -22.46 6.48 -14.10
C TRP A 35 -22.13 6.74 -15.58
N GLY A 36 -22.20 5.71 -16.44
CA GLY A 36 -21.94 5.82 -17.88
C GLY A 36 -20.47 6.05 -18.25
N ARG A 37 -19.52 5.74 -17.38
CA ARG A 37 -18.09 5.90 -17.63
C ARG A 37 -17.26 4.86 -16.89
N TYR A 38 -16.25 4.28 -17.54
CA TYR A 38 -15.36 3.28 -16.94
C TYR A 38 -14.36 3.88 -15.95
N TRP A 39 -13.95 5.13 -16.15
CA TRP A 39 -12.93 5.82 -15.37
C TRP A 39 -13.17 7.32 -15.38
N GLY A 40 -13.02 7.98 -14.25
CA GLY A 40 -13.25 9.42 -14.13
C GLY A 40 -12.25 10.16 -13.23
N TRP A 41 -11.14 9.50 -12.88
CA TRP A 41 -10.14 10.07 -11.97
C TRP A 41 -10.70 10.46 -10.61
N ASP A 42 -11.76 9.80 -10.19
CA ASP A 42 -12.27 9.92 -8.84
C ASP A 42 -11.16 9.54 -7.82
N PRO A 43 -11.12 10.17 -6.63
CA PRO A 43 -10.09 9.87 -5.63
C PRO A 43 -9.94 8.38 -5.33
N LYS A 44 -11.04 7.62 -5.27
CA LYS A 44 -11.00 6.19 -4.99
C LYS A 44 -10.43 5.37 -6.15
N GLU A 45 -10.77 5.73 -7.39
CA GLU A 45 -10.18 5.15 -8.60
C GLU A 45 -8.68 5.41 -8.65
N THR A 46 -8.29 6.67 -8.41
CA THR A 46 -6.88 7.10 -8.40
C THR A 46 -6.07 6.37 -7.34
N TRP A 47 -6.57 6.26 -6.10
CA TRP A 47 -5.87 5.56 -5.03
C TRP A 47 -5.86 4.04 -5.22
N ALA A 48 -6.87 3.44 -5.86
CA ALA A 48 -6.83 2.03 -6.28
C ALA A 48 -5.70 1.78 -7.29
N LEU A 49 -5.53 2.67 -8.26
CA LEU A 49 -4.41 2.63 -9.21
C LEU A 49 -3.06 2.79 -8.48
N VAL A 50 -2.97 3.70 -7.50
CA VAL A 50 -1.75 3.89 -6.69
C VAL A 50 -1.38 2.61 -5.96
N ILE A 51 -2.33 1.85 -5.39
CA ILE A 51 -2.05 0.54 -4.78
C ILE A 51 -1.40 -0.41 -5.79
N VAL A 52 -2.03 -0.57 -6.96
CA VAL A 52 -1.54 -1.48 -8.01
C VAL A 52 -0.13 -1.08 -8.44
N MET A 53 0.10 0.19 -8.74
CA MET A 53 1.40 0.71 -9.18
C MET A 53 2.47 0.59 -8.10
N TYR A 54 2.14 0.90 -6.85
CA TYR A 54 3.09 0.82 -5.74
C TYR A 54 3.60 -0.60 -5.54
N TYR A 55 2.69 -1.57 -5.43
CA TYR A 55 3.08 -2.95 -5.20
C TYR A 55 3.65 -3.63 -6.45
N ALA A 56 3.22 -3.24 -7.65
CA ALA A 56 3.87 -3.67 -8.89
C ALA A 56 5.32 -3.19 -8.93
N MET A 57 5.59 -1.91 -8.63
CA MET A 57 6.95 -1.37 -8.52
C MET A 57 7.77 -2.13 -7.47
N LEU A 58 7.19 -2.41 -6.31
CA LEU A 58 7.85 -3.16 -5.25
C LEU A 58 8.25 -4.57 -5.68
N LEU A 59 7.39 -5.28 -6.40
CA LEU A 59 7.68 -6.61 -6.94
C LEU A 59 8.81 -6.58 -7.98
N HIS A 60 8.98 -5.47 -8.70
CA HIS A 60 10.06 -5.27 -9.67
C HIS A 60 11.34 -4.65 -9.08
N LEU A 61 11.35 -4.33 -7.77
CA LEU A 61 12.46 -3.67 -7.09
C LEU A 61 13.79 -4.42 -7.26
N ARG A 62 13.75 -5.75 -7.32
CA ARG A 62 14.94 -6.60 -7.53
C ARG A 62 15.62 -6.41 -8.90
N LEU A 63 14.91 -5.84 -9.87
CA LEU A 63 15.45 -5.56 -11.21
C LEU A 63 16.28 -4.26 -11.22
N ILE A 64 16.18 -3.45 -10.17
CA ILE A 64 16.89 -2.19 -10.05
C ILE A 64 18.27 -2.46 -9.42
N PRO A 65 19.38 -2.14 -10.10
CA PRO A 65 20.71 -2.29 -9.53
C PRO A 65 20.85 -1.53 -8.21
N GLY A 66 21.34 -2.20 -7.16
CA GLY A 66 21.53 -1.63 -5.83
C GLY A 66 20.29 -1.63 -4.93
N ALA A 67 19.08 -1.89 -5.45
CA ALA A 67 17.83 -1.91 -4.68
C ALA A 67 17.40 -3.33 -4.23
N SER A 68 18.18 -4.36 -4.45
CA SER A 68 17.84 -5.76 -4.16
C SER A 68 17.92 -6.16 -2.67
N SER A 69 17.95 -5.18 -1.76
CA SER A 69 18.02 -5.42 -0.31
C SER A 69 16.70 -6.00 0.22
N LYS A 70 16.78 -7.16 0.91
CA LYS A 70 15.63 -7.75 1.60
C LYS A 70 15.03 -6.82 2.66
N TYR A 71 15.88 -6.05 3.33
CA TYR A 71 15.43 -5.03 4.28
C TYR A 71 14.57 -3.98 3.58
N LEU A 72 15.07 -3.41 2.48
CA LEU A 72 14.33 -2.40 1.71
C LEU A 72 13.01 -2.95 1.20
N PHE A 73 13.00 -4.14 0.63
CA PHE A 73 11.78 -4.80 0.15
C PHE A 73 10.74 -4.96 1.25
N ASN A 74 11.13 -5.55 2.40
CA ASN A 74 10.20 -5.77 3.51
C ASN A 74 9.73 -4.46 4.15
N LEU A 75 10.60 -3.45 4.25
CA LEU A 75 10.23 -2.12 4.74
C LEU A 75 9.17 -1.48 3.83
N LEU A 76 9.41 -1.46 2.51
CA LEU A 76 8.46 -0.91 1.55
C LEU A 76 7.15 -1.70 1.51
N ALA A 77 7.19 -3.03 1.69
CA ALA A 77 5.98 -3.85 1.80
C ALA A 77 5.10 -3.41 2.99
N VAL A 78 5.71 -3.13 4.14
CA VAL A 78 4.99 -2.63 5.32
C VAL A 78 4.48 -1.20 5.10
N LEU A 79 5.29 -0.30 4.54
CA LEU A 79 4.89 1.07 4.25
C LEU A 79 3.72 1.13 3.24
N GLY A 80 3.64 0.18 2.33
CA GLY A 80 2.53 0.05 1.38
C GLY A 80 1.16 -0.14 2.05
N ILE A 81 1.10 -0.64 3.28
CA ILE A 81 -0.14 -0.69 4.06
C ILE A 81 -0.74 0.72 4.23
N GLY A 82 0.11 1.74 4.34
CA GLY A 82 -0.34 3.14 4.41
C GLY A 82 -1.12 3.56 3.15
N VAL A 83 -0.71 3.10 1.97
CA VAL A 83 -1.43 3.36 0.70
C VAL A 83 -2.81 2.70 0.73
N VAL A 84 -2.90 1.46 1.24
CA VAL A 84 -4.18 0.74 1.37
C VAL A 84 -5.10 1.46 2.37
N ILE A 85 -4.57 1.87 3.53
CA ILE A 85 -5.31 2.63 4.54
C ILE A 85 -5.80 3.95 3.95
N MET A 86 -4.97 4.67 3.21
CA MET A 86 -5.37 5.92 2.55
C MET A 86 -6.49 5.68 1.54
N THR A 87 -6.44 4.61 0.76
CA THR A 87 -7.50 4.26 -0.19
C THR A 87 -8.83 3.95 0.50
N TYR A 88 -8.79 3.29 1.65
CA TYR A 88 -10.00 2.90 2.36
C TYR A 88 -10.54 4.02 3.27
N PHE A 89 -9.71 4.53 4.18
CA PHE A 89 -10.12 5.56 5.15
C PHE A 89 -9.95 6.98 4.60
N GLY A 90 -8.79 7.31 4.05
CA GLY A 90 -8.47 8.66 3.61
C GLY A 90 -9.45 9.14 2.54
N VAL A 91 -9.71 8.32 1.54
CA VAL A 91 -10.65 8.66 0.47
C VAL A 91 -12.08 8.82 0.99
N ASN A 92 -12.54 7.94 1.89
CA ASN A 92 -13.92 7.98 2.35
C ASN A 92 -14.20 9.15 3.31
N TYR A 93 -13.22 9.59 4.10
CA TYR A 93 -13.45 10.57 5.18
C TYR A 93 -12.85 11.95 4.90
N TYR A 94 -11.85 12.05 4.03
CA TYR A 94 -11.13 13.32 3.80
C TYR A 94 -11.17 13.81 2.35
N LEU A 95 -11.57 12.95 1.41
CA LEU A 95 -11.67 13.32 0.00
C LEU A 95 -13.10 13.20 -0.49
N SER A 96 -13.52 14.12 -1.37
CA SER A 96 -14.84 14.11 -2.00
C SER A 96 -14.78 13.48 -3.38
N GLY A 97 -15.75 12.63 -3.71
CA GLY A 97 -15.87 11.98 -5.01
C GLY A 97 -17.10 11.11 -5.08
N LEU A 98 -17.38 10.51 -6.24
CA LEU A 98 -18.56 9.66 -6.45
C LEU A 98 -18.54 8.39 -5.58
N HIS A 99 -17.35 7.92 -5.19
CA HIS A 99 -17.16 6.78 -4.31
C HIS A 99 -17.01 7.17 -2.82
N SER A 100 -17.24 8.42 -2.46
CA SER A 100 -17.22 8.87 -1.05
C SER A 100 -18.59 8.63 -0.42
N TYR A 101 -18.74 7.49 0.25
CA TYR A 101 -20.02 7.09 0.86
C TYR A 101 -20.20 7.62 2.30
N ALA A 102 -19.19 8.19 2.91
CA ALA A 102 -19.28 8.82 4.22
C ALA A 102 -19.86 10.23 4.07
N ALA A 103 -21.18 10.34 4.08
CA ALA A 103 -21.88 11.61 4.18
C ALA A 103 -21.90 12.06 5.65
N GLY A 104 -21.08 13.04 6.02
CA GLY A 104 -21.03 13.56 7.38
C GLY A 104 -19.79 14.41 7.64
N ASP A 105 -19.67 14.93 8.85
CA ASP A 105 -18.50 15.68 9.29
C ASP A 105 -17.23 14.82 9.20
N SER A 106 -16.11 15.45 8.84
CA SER A 106 -14.81 14.78 8.76
C SER A 106 -14.49 14.10 10.10
N MET A 107 -14.31 12.77 10.09
CA MET A 107 -13.91 12.06 11.31
C MET A 107 -12.55 12.58 11.78
N PRO A 108 -12.38 12.82 13.09
CA PRO A 108 -11.06 13.10 13.63
C PRO A 108 -10.12 11.92 13.34
N PHE A 109 -8.85 12.23 13.06
CA PHE A 109 -7.85 11.20 12.74
C PHE A 109 -7.78 10.15 13.88
N PRO A 110 -7.98 8.85 13.59
CA PRO A 110 -8.05 7.85 14.66
C PRO A 110 -6.73 7.76 15.44
N THR A 111 -6.78 7.92 16.76
CA THR A 111 -5.60 7.81 17.63
C THR A 111 -4.93 6.44 17.54
N SER A 112 -5.70 5.37 17.30
CA SER A 112 -5.17 4.04 17.04
C SER A 112 -4.25 3.98 15.82
N LEU A 113 -4.58 4.73 14.77
CA LEU A 113 -3.75 4.82 13.57
C LEU A 113 -2.44 5.59 13.84
N THR A 114 -2.49 6.62 14.68
CA THR A 114 -1.27 7.32 15.14
C THR A 114 -0.33 6.38 15.89
N TYR A 115 -0.84 5.57 16.81
CA TYR A 115 -0.02 4.57 17.51
C TYR A 115 0.57 3.53 16.55
N LEU A 116 -0.21 3.06 15.58
CA LEU A 116 0.28 2.13 14.57
C LEU A 116 1.43 2.72 13.75
N ILE A 117 1.30 3.97 13.31
CA ILE A 117 2.36 4.69 12.57
C ILE A 117 3.62 4.80 13.43
N VAL A 118 3.49 5.19 14.70
CA VAL A 118 4.64 5.30 15.61
C VAL A 118 5.33 3.94 15.79
N ILE A 119 4.58 2.86 16.00
CA ILE A 119 5.15 1.50 16.12
C ILE A 119 5.90 1.11 14.85
N VAL A 120 5.33 1.34 13.67
CA VAL A 120 5.97 1.04 12.39
C VAL A 120 7.26 1.83 12.21
N VAL A 121 7.26 3.12 12.52
CA VAL A 121 8.45 3.97 12.42
C VAL A 121 9.55 3.51 13.39
N VAL A 122 9.20 3.26 14.65
CA VAL A 122 10.18 2.79 15.66
C VAL A 122 10.78 1.44 15.27
N THR A 123 9.96 0.51 14.82
CA THR A 123 10.44 -0.82 14.39
C THR A 123 11.30 -0.74 13.12
N ALA A 124 10.98 0.14 12.18
CA ALA A 124 11.79 0.38 10.98
C ALA A 124 13.15 0.95 11.33
N ILE A 125 13.21 1.94 12.24
CA ILE A 125 14.45 2.54 12.72
C ILE A 125 15.32 1.47 13.45
N ALA A 126 14.73 0.71 14.36
CA ALA A 126 15.44 -0.35 15.08
C ALA A 126 16.01 -1.41 14.15
N ALA A 127 15.23 -1.82 13.13
CA ALA A 127 15.66 -2.77 12.12
C ALA A 127 16.78 -2.20 11.22
N TYR A 128 16.74 -0.91 10.91
CA TYR A 128 17.80 -0.23 10.17
C TYR A 128 19.13 -0.27 10.94
N PHE A 129 19.13 0.11 12.20
CA PHE A 129 20.33 0.07 13.05
C PHE A 129 20.88 -1.36 13.18
N LYS A 130 20.01 -2.34 13.43
CA LYS A 130 20.43 -3.75 13.49
C LYS A 130 21.08 -4.22 12.17
N ASN A 131 20.50 -3.86 11.03
CA ASN A 131 21.05 -4.21 9.72
C ASN A 131 22.40 -3.51 9.47
N TRP A 132 22.55 -2.26 9.90
CA TRP A 132 23.78 -1.49 9.79
C TRP A 132 24.90 -2.09 10.65
N PHE A 133 24.62 -2.41 11.93
CA PHE A 133 25.59 -3.05 12.82
C PHE A 133 26.07 -4.40 12.28
N ASN A 134 25.15 -5.24 11.80
CA ASN A 134 25.51 -6.54 11.24
C ASN A 134 26.42 -6.42 10.02
N LYS A 135 26.25 -5.41 9.18
CA LYS A 135 27.14 -5.15 8.03
C LYS A 135 28.53 -4.66 8.43
N LYS A 136 28.66 -4.01 9.59
CA LYS A 136 29.94 -3.47 10.06
C LYS A 136 30.82 -4.53 10.74
N ILE A 137 30.22 -5.63 11.22
CA ILE A 137 30.90 -6.71 11.95
C ILE A 137 31.25 -7.88 11.02
N SER A 138 30.62 -7.98 9.87
CA SER A 138 30.87 -8.97 8.81
C SER A 138 31.91 -8.46 7.80
#